data_5aafa21a1640eec263aaf40814f76991
#
_entry.id   5aafa21a1640eec263aaf40814f76991
#
_cell.length_a   1.000
_cell.length_b   1.000
_cell.length_c   1.000
_cell.angle_alpha   90.00
_cell.angle_beta   90.00
_cell.angle_gamma   90.00
#
_symmetry.space_group_name_H-M   'P 1'
#
loop_
_entity.id
_entity.type
_entity.pdbx_description
1 polymer ?
#
loop_
_entity_poly.entity_id
_entity_poly.type
_entity_poly.pdbx_seq_one_letter_code
_entity_poly.pdbx_strand_id
1 'polypeptide(L)'
;MTTTSGQAPVRRLRRTERREQILDAATHAFARSGYAATSLDDVAREASLTRALLYRHFDSKADLYRAVLDRACQRLVETVGEDDFDETSIPSLLRAAAADPDAFRLLFHHTAREPEFRELIDSITTASAEIARRNLAKRVPAGPWLEWASQLIPTLTIEAVIAWLDSGQPDPDQAAARVDQVVKGVIAAAQPASGSG
;
A
#
# COMPACT_ATOMS: atom_id res chain seq x y z
N MET A 1 -28.84 46.60 -17.12
CA MET A 1 -28.31 46.01 -15.88
C MET A 1 -27.57 44.74 -16.29
N THR A 2 -26.28 44.84 -16.52
CA THR A 2 -25.40 43.75 -16.93
C THR A 2 -24.71 43.19 -15.68
N THR A 3 -25.12 42.01 -15.27
CA THR A 3 -24.45 41.24 -14.18
C THR A 3 -23.19 40.62 -14.70
N THR A 4 -22.05 41.21 -14.37
CA THR A 4 -20.71 40.64 -14.59
C THR A 4 -20.52 39.47 -13.63
N SER A 5 -20.54 38.25 -14.16
CA SER A 5 -20.20 37.04 -13.42
C SER A 5 -18.70 37.08 -13.12
N GLY A 6 -18.34 37.40 -11.89
CA GLY A 6 -16.94 37.35 -11.42
C GLY A 6 -16.45 35.92 -11.32
N GLN A 7 -15.70 35.47 -12.30
CA GLN A 7 -14.88 34.25 -12.20
C GLN A 7 -13.80 34.47 -11.14
N ALA A 8 -13.88 33.70 -10.04
CA ALA A 8 -12.84 33.71 -9.02
C ALA A 8 -11.48 33.34 -9.66
N PRO A 9 -10.38 34.00 -9.28
CA PRO A 9 -9.07 33.74 -9.87
C PRO A 9 -8.67 32.31 -9.57
N VAL A 10 -8.40 31.51 -10.62
CA VAL A 10 -7.85 30.15 -10.52
C VAL A 10 -6.48 30.27 -9.82
N ARG A 11 -6.45 29.88 -8.55
CA ARG A 11 -5.22 29.90 -7.75
C ARG A 11 -4.17 29.02 -8.40
N ARG A 12 -3.07 29.61 -8.84
CA ARG A 12 -1.95 28.87 -9.42
C ARG A 12 -1.33 28.01 -8.33
N LEU A 13 -1.50 26.70 -8.42
CA LEU A 13 -0.90 25.74 -7.47
C LEU A 13 0.63 25.87 -7.50
N ARG A 14 1.27 25.74 -6.32
CA ARG A 14 2.72 25.63 -6.22
C ARG A 14 3.21 24.35 -6.90
N ARG A 15 4.49 24.25 -7.24
CA ARG A 15 5.06 23.08 -7.93
C ARG A 15 4.84 21.79 -7.16
N THR A 16 4.97 21.82 -5.84
CA THR A 16 4.71 20.66 -4.94
C THR A 16 3.25 20.24 -4.93
N GLU A 17 2.31 21.21 -4.78
CA GLU A 17 0.86 20.95 -4.82
C GLU A 17 0.45 20.35 -6.17
N ARG A 18 1.06 20.80 -7.25
CA ARG A 18 0.81 20.26 -8.60
C ARG A 18 1.34 18.84 -8.74
N ARG A 19 2.51 18.55 -8.16
CA ARG A 19 3.07 17.20 -8.18
C ARG A 19 2.17 16.23 -7.42
N GLU A 20 1.65 16.60 -6.27
CA GLU A 20 0.70 15.78 -5.50
C GLU A 20 -0.60 15.55 -6.28
N GLN A 21 -1.17 16.58 -6.91
CA GLN A 21 -2.35 16.42 -7.79
C GLN A 21 -2.11 15.39 -8.90
N ILE A 22 -0.93 15.40 -9.53
CA ILE A 22 -0.59 14.42 -10.57
C ILE A 22 -0.47 13.02 -9.97
N LEU A 23 0.17 12.88 -8.81
CA LEU A 23 0.33 11.59 -8.14
C LEU A 23 -1.02 11.00 -7.70
N ASP A 24 -1.96 11.82 -7.20
CA ASP A 24 -3.30 11.36 -6.84
C ASP A 24 -4.05 10.83 -8.08
N ALA A 25 -4.07 11.61 -9.16
CA ALA A 25 -4.71 11.18 -10.40
C ALA A 25 -4.05 9.93 -11.02
N ALA A 26 -2.72 9.83 -10.94
CA ALA A 26 -1.98 8.67 -11.40
C ALA A 26 -2.31 7.43 -10.57
N THR A 27 -2.40 7.56 -9.24
CA THR A 27 -2.80 6.46 -8.35
C THR A 27 -4.16 5.89 -8.78
N HIS A 28 -5.18 6.73 -8.95
CA HIS A 28 -6.51 6.29 -9.40
C HIS A 28 -6.50 5.67 -10.81
N ALA A 29 -5.79 6.28 -11.77
CA ALA A 29 -5.72 5.78 -13.12
C ALA A 29 -5.05 4.40 -13.20
N PHE A 30 -3.93 4.23 -12.51
CA PHE A 30 -3.19 2.97 -12.45
C PHE A 30 -3.93 1.88 -11.66
N ALA A 31 -4.60 2.22 -10.56
CA ALA A 31 -5.40 1.28 -9.79
C ALA A 31 -6.58 0.72 -10.61
N ARG A 32 -7.22 1.58 -11.42
CA ARG A 32 -8.37 1.21 -12.24
C ARG A 32 -8.00 0.34 -13.45
N SER A 33 -6.89 0.64 -14.11
CA SER A 33 -6.58 0.05 -15.43
C SER A 33 -5.27 -0.74 -15.46
N GLY A 34 -4.47 -0.73 -14.39
CA GLY A 34 -3.12 -1.30 -14.34
C GLY A 34 -2.07 -0.45 -15.05
N TYR A 35 -0.80 -0.76 -14.81
CA TYR A 35 0.33 -0.03 -15.40
C TYR A 35 0.33 -0.14 -16.93
N ALA A 36 0.21 -1.35 -17.47
CA ALA A 36 0.34 -1.57 -18.92
C ALA A 36 -0.72 -0.79 -19.72
N ALA A 37 -1.98 -0.81 -19.30
CA ALA A 37 -3.10 -0.21 -20.03
C ALA A 37 -3.28 1.30 -19.81
N THR A 38 -2.68 1.88 -18.77
CA THR A 38 -2.77 3.32 -18.48
C THR A 38 -1.76 4.10 -19.32
N SER A 39 -2.20 5.15 -19.98
CA SER A 39 -1.33 6.11 -20.69
C SER A 39 -1.12 7.39 -19.87
N LEU A 40 -0.07 8.18 -20.21
CA LEU A 40 0.11 9.49 -19.61
C LEU A 40 -1.00 10.48 -20.00
N ASP A 41 -1.68 10.26 -21.14
CA ASP A 41 -2.84 11.06 -21.52
C ASP A 41 -4.06 10.76 -20.64
N ASP A 42 -4.22 9.52 -20.18
CA ASP A 42 -5.27 9.15 -19.23
C ASP A 42 -5.04 9.82 -17.88
N VAL A 43 -3.80 9.81 -17.40
CA VAL A 43 -3.43 10.51 -16.16
C VAL A 43 -3.61 12.03 -16.29
N ALA A 44 -3.20 12.63 -17.42
CA ALA A 44 -3.38 14.06 -17.64
C ALA A 44 -4.88 14.45 -17.64
N ARG A 45 -5.73 13.62 -18.24
CA ARG A 45 -7.19 13.79 -18.24
C ARG A 45 -7.77 13.67 -16.84
N GLU A 46 -7.38 12.65 -16.09
CA GLU A 46 -7.79 12.43 -14.69
C GLU A 46 -7.39 13.63 -13.80
N ALA A 47 -6.16 14.11 -13.96
CA ALA A 47 -5.65 15.28 -13.24
C ALA A 47 -6.23 16.63 -13.71
N SER A 48 -7.02 16.65 -14.80
CA SER A 48 -7.48 17.88 -15.48
C SER A 48 -6.31 18.78 -15.89
N LEU A 49 -5.24 18.20 -16.43
CA LEU A 49 -4.02 18.86 -16.85
C LEU A 49 -3.73 18.61 -18.32
N THR A 50 -2.85 19.46 -18.90
CA THR A 50 -2.29 19.18 -20.22
C THR A 50 -1.14 18.18 -20.12
N ARG A 51 -0.97 17.35 -21.15
CA ARG A 51 0.18 16.44 -21.27
C ARG A 51 1.52 17.15 -21.12
N ALA A 52 1.68 18.33 -21.72
CA ALA A 52 2.91 19.13 -21.61
C ALA A 52 3.24 19.51 -20.15
N LEU A 53 2.21 19.77 -19.32
CA LEU A 53 2.42 20.08 -17.90
C LEU A 53 2.84 18.83 -17.12
N LEU A 54 2.29 17.66 -17.44
CA LEU A 54 2.67 16.39 -16.84
C LEU A 54 4.15 16.06 -17.12
N TYR A 55 4.61 16.21 -18.37
CA TYR A 55 6.02 16.00 -18.75
C TYR A 55 7.01 16.98 -18.10
N ARG A 56 6.55 18.09 -17.55
CA ARG A 56 7.40 18.99 -16.73
C ARG A 56 7.68 18.46 -15.34
N HIS A 57 6.94 17.45 -14.89
CA HIS A 57 7.07 16.86 -13.57
C HIS A 57 7.60 15.42 -13.59
N PHE A 58 7.37 14.68 -14.69
CA PHE A 58 7.75 13.28 -14.83
C PHE A 58 8.23 13.01 -16.25
N ASP A 59 9.39 12.38 -16.37
CA ASP A 59 10.05 12.13 -17.66
C ASP A 59 9.40 10.99 -18.46
N SER A 60 8.78 10.02 -17.75
CA SER A 60 8.16 8.85 -18.36
C SER A 60 7.00 8.32 -17.52
N LYS A 61 6.22 7.38 -18.12
CA LYS A 61 5.21 6.63 -17.38
C LYS A 61 5.81 5.80 -16.24
N ALA A 62 6.98 5.20 -16.48
CA ALA A 62 7.68 4.42 -15.46
C ALA A 62 8.16 5.30 -14.29
N ASP A 63 8.67 6.50 -14.57
CA ASP A 63 9.06 7.48 -13.54
C ASP A 63 7.85 7.90 -12.70
N LEU A 64 6.73 8.23 -13.35
CA LEU A 64 5.49 8.56 -12.67
C LEU A 64 4.98 7.39 -11.80
N TYR A 65 4.99 6.16 -12.34
CA TYR A 65 4.52 4.99 -11.61
C TYR A 65 5.40 4.69 -10.38
N ARG A 66 6.73 4.77 -10.55
CA ARG A 66 7.68 4.63 -9.44
C ARG A 66 7.41 5.68 -8.36
N ALA A 67 7.20 6.94 -8.73
CA ALA A 67 6.88 8.00 -7.77
C ALA A 67 5.54 7.78 -7.04
N VAL A 68 4.54 7.16 -7.69
CA VAL A 68 3.28 6.73 -7.04
C VAL A 68 3.56 5.64 -6.00
N LEU A 69 4.37 4.63 -6.35
CA LEU A 69 4.71 3.54 -5.44
C LEU A 69 5.56 4.03 -4.25
N ASP A 70 6.56 4.88 -4.51
CA ASP A 70 7.41 5.46 -3.45
C ASP A 70 6.57 6.26 -2.45
N ARG A 71 5.60 7.05 -2.94
CA ARG A 71 4.66 7.78 -2.08
C ARG A 71 3.76 6.84 -1.28
N ALA A 72 3.27 5.77 -1.89
CA ALA A 72 2.44 4.77 -1.22
C ALA A 72 3.22 4.07 -0.10
N CYS A 73 4.48 3.67 -0.37
CA CYS A 73 5.37 3.09 0.63
C CYS A 73 5.62 4.07 1.78
N GLN A 74 5.96 5.33 1.47
CA GLN A 74 6.25 6.34 2.48
C GLN A 74 5.04 6.56 3.41
N ARG A 75 3.83 6.75 2.86
CA ARG A 75 2.60 6.92 3.65
C ARG A 75 2.28 5.69 4.52
N LEU A 76 2.54 4.49 3.98
CA LEU A 76 2.37 3.25 4.73
C LEU A 76 3.31 3.21 5.94
N VAL A 77 4.60 3.49 5.73
CA VAL A 77 5.62 3.53 6.78
C VAL A 77 5.30 4.60 7.83
N GLU A 78 4.90 5.81 7.42
CA GLU A 78 4.49 6.89 8.33
C GLU A 78 3.30 6.49 9.23
N THR A 79 2.43 5.59 8.74
CA THR A 79 1.21 5.17 9.47
C THR A 79 1.45 3.93 10.32
N VAL A 80 2.21 2.96 9.83
CA VAL A 80 2.41 1.64 10.48
C VAL A 80 3.67 1.64 11.35
N GLY A 81 4.70 2.43 10.99
CA GLY A 81 6.04 2.41 11.59
C GLY A 81 7.02 1.54 10.81
N GLU A 82 8.31 1.69 11.09
CA GLU A 82 9.39 1.06 10.32
C GLU A 82 9.91 -0.25 10.93
N ASP A 83 9.89 -0.41 12.26
CA ASP A 83 10.82 -1.34 12.90
C ASP A 83 10.22 -2.51 13.69
N ASP A 84 8.99 -2.43 14.16
CA ASP A 84 8.40 -3.48 14.99
C ASP A 84 6.93 -3.73 14.65
N PHE A 85 6.57 -5.01 14.48
CA PHE A 85 5.17 -5.42 14.43
C PHE A 85 4.67 -5.69 15.86
N ASP A 86 3.86 -4.78 16.36
CA ASP A 86 3.20 -4.87 17.66
C ASP A 86 1.66 -5.00 17.51
N GLU A 87 0.96 -4.91 18.62
CA GLU A 87 -0.52 -4.99 18.66
C GLU A 87 -1.22 -3.83 17.94
N THR A 88 -0.51 -2.74 17.65
CA THR A 88 -1.05 -1.58 16.91
C THR A 88 -0.85 -1.67 15.41
N SER A 89 -0.01 -2.58 14.94
CA SER A 89 0.40 -2.69 13.52
C SER A 89 -0.77 -3.07 12.62
N ILE A 90 -1.59 -4.06 13.01
CA ILE A 90 -2.77 -4.46 12.22
C ILE A 90 -3.83 -3.35 12.16
N PRO A 91 -4.24 -2.70 13.26
CA PRO A 91 -5.12 -1.53 13.22
C PRO A 91 -4.56 -0.38 12.36
N SER A 92 -3.25 -0.11 12.45
CA SER A 92 -2.60 0.92 11.65
C SER A 92 -2.57 0.59 10.16
N LEU A 93 -2.36 -0.68 9.81
CA LEU A 93 -2.39 -1.17 8.42
C LEU A 93 -3.79 -1.02 7.81
N LEU A 94 -4.84 -1.40 8.54
CA LEU A 94 -6.23 -1.20 8.12
C LEU A 94 -6.56 0.28 7.92
N ARG A 95 -6.07 1.15 8.82
CA ARG A 95 -6.24 2.59 8.73
C ARG A 95 -5.53 3.15 7.49
N ALA A 96 -4.29 2.74 7.23
CA ALA A 96 -3.54 3.15 6.05
C ALA A 96 -4.24 2.70 4.76
N ALA A 97 -4.72 1.46 4.71
CA ALA A 97 -5.46 0.92 3.58
C ALA A 97 -6.81 1.63 3.35
N ALA A 98 -7.53 1.97 4.42
CA ALA A 98 -8.78 2.72 4.32
C ALA A 98 -8.59 4.16 3.85
N ALA A 99 -7.47 4.79 4.23
CA ALA A 99 -7.15 6.16 3.85
C ALA A 99 -6.85 6.31 2.34
N ASP A 100 -6.22 5.32 1.73
CA ASP A 100 -5.92 5.29 0.29
C ASP A 100 -5.98 3.85 -0.26
N PRO A 101 -7.20 3.32 -0.50
CA PRO A 101 -7.39 1.94 -0.95
C PRO A 101 -6.73 1.64 -2.29
N ASP A 102 -6.69 2.64 -3.18
CA ASP A 102 -6.11 2.50 -4.51
C ASP A 102 -4.58 2.39 -4.43
N ALA A 103 -3.93 3.22 -3.62
CA ALA A 103 -2.50 3.13 -3.37
C ALA A 103 -2.12 1.80 -2.72
N PHE A 104 -2.92 1.32 -1.77
CA PHE A 104 -2.69 0.04 -1.10
C PHE A 104 -2.79 -1.14 -2.07
N ARG A 105 -3.83 -1.19 -2.91
CA ARG A 105 -3.97 -2.22 -3.94
C ARG A 105 -2.87 -2.15 -5.01
N LEU A 106 -2.49 -0.94 -5.42
CA LEU A 106 -1.37 -0.77 -6.34
C LEU A 106 -0.11 -1.39 -5.79
N LEU A 107 0.25 -1.07 -4.56
CA LEU A 107 1.48 -1.51 -3.95
C LEU A 107 1.54 -3.05 -3.82
N PHE A 108 0.49 -3.69 -3.32
CA PHE A 108 0.53 -5.10 -2.96
C PHE A 108 -0.10 -6.05 -3.97
N HIS A 109 -1.02 -5.60 -4.82
CA HIS A 109 -1.77 -6.47 -5.72
C HIS A 109 -1.43 -6.25 -7.19
N HIS A 110 -1.31 -4.99 -7.64
CA HIS A 110 -1.07 -4.70 -9.05
C HIS A 110 0.42 -4.75 -9.41
N THR A 111 1.28 -4.17 -8.57
CA THR A 111 2.71 -4.05 -8.86
C THR A 111 3.42 -5.41 -8.88
N ALA A 112 2.96 -6.40 -8.10
CA ALA A 112 3.50 -7.76 -8.11
C ALA A 112 3.41 -8.44 -9.50
N ARG A 113 2.53 -7.96 -10.38
CA ARG A 113 2.35 -8.46 -11.76
C ARG A 113 3.21 -7.75 -12.79
N GLU A 114 3.92 -6.67 -12.40
CA GLU A 114 4.71 -5.83 -13.31
C GLU A 114 6.20 -6.15 -13.14
N PRO A 115 6.83 -6.86 -14.11
CA PRO A 115 8.23 -7.29 -13.97
C PRO A 115 9.22 -6.15 -13.73
N GLU A 116 8.94 -4.96 -14.28
CA GLU A 116 9.78 -3.76 -14.17
C GLU A 116 9.91 -3.26 -12.72
N PHE A 117 8.91 -3.55 -11.86
CA PHE A 117 8.86 -3.08 -10.47
C PHE A 117 9.01 -4.21 -9.44
N ARG A 118 9.40 -5.40 -9.89
CA ARG A 118 9.56 -6.58 -9.04
C ARG A 118 10.54 -6.35 -7.90
N GLU A 119 11.68 -5.73 -8.17
CA GLU A 119 12.71 -5.46 -7.15
C GLU A 119 12.18 -4.64 -5.97
N LEU A 120 11.29 -3.68 -6.22
CA LEU A 120 10.64 -2.90 -5.17
C LEU A 120 9.77 -3.79 -4.28
N ILE A 121 8.94 -4.64 -4.89
CA ILE A 121 8.06 -5.54 -4.14
C ILE A 121 8.85 -6.60 -3.37
N ASP A 122 9.88 -7.16 -3.97
CA ASP A 122 10.76 -8.13 -3.32
C ASP A 122 11.47 -7.50 -2.10
N SER A 123 11.89 -6.23 -2.21
CA SER A 123 12.49 -5.51 -1.08
C SER A 123 11.51 -5.29 0.08
N ILE A 124 10.27 -4.89 -0.21
CA ILE A 124 9.21 -4.71 0.80
C ILE A 124 8.88 -6.04 1.48
N THR A 125 8.72 -7.09 0.69
CA THR A 125 8.40 -8.43 1.18
C THR A 125 9.51 -8.97 2.08
N THR A 126 10.77 -8.82 1.65
CA THR A 126 11.94 -9.25 2.41
C THR A 126 12.06 -8.48 3.73
N ALA A 127 11.91 -7.15 3.71
CA ALA A 127 11.94 -6.34 4.91
C ALA A 127 10.82 -6.72 5.90
N SER A 128 9.59 -6.93 5.42
CA SER A 128 8.45 -7.34 6.23
C SER A 128 8.67 -8.73 6.86
N ALA A 129 9.21 -9.68 6.10
CA ALA A 129 9.53 -11.01 6.61
C ALA A 129 10.63 -10.97 7.69
N GLU A 130 11.65 -10.12 7.53
CA GLU A 130 12.72 -9.96 8.52
C GLU A 130 12.22 -9.32 9.82
N ILE A 131 11.32 -8.31 9.74
CA ILE A 131 10.66 -7.74 10.93
C ILE A 131 9.83 -8.82 11.63
N ALA A 132 9.03 -9.57 10.87
CA ALA A 132 8.23 -10.68 11.42
C ALA A 132 9.11 -11.73 12.08
N ARG A 133 10.23 -12.13 11.45
CA ARG A 133 11.19 -13.10 11.99
C ARG A 133 11.77 -12.65 13.34
N ARG A 134 12.19 -11.38 13.46
CA ARG A 134 12.72 -10.84 14.73
C ARG A 134 11.68 -10.90 15.85
N ASN A 135 10.43 -10.57 15.55
CA ASN A 135 9.36 -10.58 16.54
C ASN A 135 8.92 -12.00 16.93
N LEU A 136 8.84 -12.91 15.95
CA LEU A 136 8.46 -14.29 16.17
C LEU A 136 9.52 -15.12 16.89
N ALA A 137 10.81 -14.79 16.75
CA ALA A 137 11.91 -15.47 17.43
C ALA A 137 11.80 -15.44 18.97
N LYS A 138 10.99 -14.53 19.51
CA LYS A 138 10.66 -14.48 20.96
C LYS A 138 9.69 -15.58 21.40
N ARG A 139 8.99 -16.24 20.47
CA ARG A 139 7.88 -17.18 20.73
C ARG A 139 8.00 -18.51 20.00
N VAL A 140 8.70 -18.54 18.87
CA VAL A 140 8.86 -19.69 18.00
C VAL A 140 10.37 -20.04 17.96
N PRO A 141 10.76 -21.30 18.25
CA PRO A 141 12.16 -21.72 18.17
C PRO A 141 12.75 -21.51 16.78
N ALA A 142 14.06 -21.24 16.73
CA ALA A 142 14.79 -21.15 15.45
C ALA A 142 14.67 -22.46 14.65
N GLY A 143 14.35 -22.32 13.35
CA GLY A 143 14.18 -23.46 12.47
C GLY A 143 13.16 -23.22 11.36
N PRO A 144 12.81 -24.25 10.58
CA PRO A 144 11.96 -24.10 9.38
C PRO A 144 10.59 -23.49 9.67
N TRP A 145 10.02 -23.72 10.85
CA TRP A 145 8.71 -23.19 11.22
C TRP A 145 8.74 -21.68 11.56
N LEU A 146 9.86 -21.20 12.08
CA LEU A 146 10.08 -19.76 12.25
C LEU A 146 10.15 -19.08 10.88
N GLU A 147 10.93 -19.62 9.95
CA GLU A 147 11.04 -19.06 8.60
C GLU A 147 9.70 -19.10 7.86
N TRP A 148 8.97 -20.21 7.94
CA TRP A 148 7.64 -20.36 7.36
C TRP A 148 6.66 -19.30 7.89
N ALA A 149 6.54 -19.14 9.22
CA ALA A 149 5.64 -18.19 9.83
C ALA A 149 6.04 -16.73 9.52
N SER A 150 7.34 -16.44 9.45
CA SER A 150 7.86 -15.10 9.13
C SER A 150 7.51 -14.64 7.72
N GLN A 151 7.41 -15.54 6.77
CA GLN A 151 6.98 -15.25 5.40
C GLN A 151 5.46 -15.23 5.28
N LEU A 152 4.76 -16.15 5.95
CA LEU A 152 3.32 -16.31 5.82
C LEU A 152 2.55 -15.16 6.47
N ILE A 153 2.94 -14.71 7.67
CA ILE A 153 2.18 -13.73 8.44
C ILE A 153 2.05 -12.39 7.71
N PRO A 154 3.12 -11.75 7.19
CA PRO A 154 2.99 -10.50 6.44
C PRO A 154 2.10 -10.67 5.20
N THR A 155 2.31 -11.73 4.42
CA THR A 155 1.53 -12.02 3.21
C THR A 155 0.04 -12.17 3.54
N LEU A 156 -0.28 -13.00 4.51
CA LEU A 156 -1.66 -13.25 4.94
C LEU A 156 -2.33 -11.99 5.49
N THR A 157 -1.58 -11.17 6.23
CA THR A 157 -2.10 -9.91 6.76
C THR A 157 -2.47 -8.94 5.64
N ILE A 158 -1.60 -8.78 4.63
CA ILE A 158 -1.89 -7.94 3.45
C ILE A 158 -3.12 -8.45 2.70
N GLU A 159 -3.20 -9.75 2.43
CA GLU A 159 -4.35 -10.35 1.72
C GLU A 159 -5.65 -10.20 2.54
N ALA A 160 -5.59 -10.32 3.86
CA ALA A 160 -6.75 -10.10 4.73
C ALA A 160 -7.23 -8.63 4.67
N VAL A 161 -6.31 -7.67 4.61
CA VAL A 161 -6.65 -6.25 4.47
C VAL A 161 -7.25 -5.96 3.08
N ILE A 162 -6.72 -6.54 2.01
CA ILE A 162 -7.29 -6.40 0.65
C ILE A 162 -8.70 -7.00 0.61
N ALA A 163 -8.90 -8.20 1.15
CA ALA A 163 -10.22 -8.82 1.24
C ALA A 163 -11.22 -7.98 2.05
N TRP A 164 -10.76 -7.32 3.11
CA TRP A 164 -11.59 -6.41 3.90
C TRP A 164 -11.98 -5.16 3.10
N LEU A 165 -11.04 -4.56 2.34
CA LEU A 165 -11.33 -3.44 1.43
C LEU A 165 -12.37 -3.83 0.38
N ASP A 166 -12.24 -5.04 -0.20
CA ASP A 166 -13.14 -5.54 -1.25
C ASP A 166 -14.52 -5.90 -0.71
N SER A 167 -14.61 -6.18 0.59
CA SER A 167 -15.88 -6.41 1.30
C SER A 167 -16.60 -5.14 1.73
N GLY A 168 -16.10 -3.95 1.34
CA GLY A 168 -16.70 -2.66 1.67
C GLY A 168 -16.31 -2.11 3.04
N GLN A 169 -15.17 -2.53 3.58
CA GLN A 169 -14.57 -2.03 4.83
C GLN A 169 -15.49 -2.15 6.06
N PRO A 170 -16.09 -3.32 6.35
CA PRO A 170 -16.93 -3.48 7.51
C PRO A 170 -16.11 -3.32 8.78
N ASP A 171 -16.69 -2.67 9.81
CA ASP A 171 -16.18 -2.50 11.16
C ASP A 171 -14.66 -2.73 11.34
N PRO A 172 -13.83 -1.66 11.28
CA PRO A 172 -12.36 -1.79 11.31
C PRO A 172 -11.82 -2.46 12.57
N ASP A 173 -12.46 -2.25 13.73
CA ASP A 173 -12.00 -2.82 15.00
C ASP A 173 -12.24 -4.32 15.03
N GLN A 174 -13.37 -4.78 14.52
CA GLN A 174 -13.63 -6.21 14.34
C GLN A 174 -12.70 -6.82 13.29
N ALA A 175 -12.42 -6.12 12.20
CA ALA A 175 -11.47 -6.58 11.18
C ALA A 175 -10.09 -6.80 11.79
N ALA A 176 -9.58 -5.82 12.56
CA ALA A 176 -8.30 -5.94 13.26
C ALA A 176 -8.26 -7.16 14.19
N ALA A 177 -9.29 -7.34 15.00
CA ALA A 177 -9.37 -8.49 15.92
C ALA A 177 -9.41 -9.85 15.19
N ARG A 178 -10.08 -9.93 14.03
CA ARG A 178 -10.15 -11.15 13.22
C ARG A 178 -8.80 -11.46 12.56
N VAL A 179 -8.12 -10.46 12.02
CA VAL A 179 -6.78 -10.63 11.44
C VAL A 179 -5.78 -11.04 12.51
N ASP A 180 -5.80 -10.40 13.68
CA ASP A 180 -4.95 -10.77 14.83
C ASP A 180 -5.19 -12.23 15.27
N GLN A 181 -6.44 -12.67 15.29
CA GLN A 181 -6.77 -14.06 15.63
C GLN A 181 -6.16 -15.06 14.62
N VAL A 182 -6.17 -14.74 13.34
CA VAL A 182 -5.56 -15.59 12.30
C VAL A 182 -4.04 -15.61 12.46
N VAL A 183 -3.41 -14.44 12.71
CA VAL A 183 -1.96 -14.33 12.98
C VAL A 183 -1.58 -15.19 14.19
N LYS A 184 -2.33 -15.10 15.29
CA LYS A 184 -2.12 -15.94 16.47
C LYS A 184 -2.26 -17.43 16.16
N GLY A 185 -3.19 -17.82 15.28
CA GLY A 185 -3.31 -19.19 14.79
C GLY A 185 -2.08 -19.70 14.05
N VAL A 186 -1.50 -18.88 13.18
CA VAL A 186 -0.23 -19.19 12.47
C VAL A 186 0.92 -19.34 13.46
N ILE A 187 1.02 -18.43 14.44
CA ILE A 187 2.06 -18.51 15.49
C ILE A 187 1.93 -19.81 16.28
N ALA A 188 0.72 -20.17 16.69
CA ALA A 188 0.47 -21.41 17.42
C ALA A 188 0.83 -22.65 16.58
N ALA A 189 0.52 -22.65 15.28
CA ALA A 189 0.87 -23.73 14.37
C ALA A 189 2.40 -23.87 14.13
N ALA A 190 3.15 -22.77 14.29
CA ALA A 190 4.61 -22.79 14.16
C ALA A 190 5.35 -23.20 15.44
N GLN A 191 4.66 -23.26 16.58
CA GLN A 191 5.22 -23.73 17.85
C GLN A 191 5.31 -25.27 17.87
N PRO A 192 6.31 -25.85 18.56
CA PRO A 192 6.34 -27.30 18.75
C PRO A 192 5.04 -27.77 19.43
N ALA A 193 4.50 -28.88 18.95
CA ALA A 193 3.35 -29.51 19.61
C ALA A 193 3.67 -29.69 21.10
N SER A 194 2.85 -29.12 21.97
CA SER A 194 2.99 -29.34 23.41
C SER A 194 2.88 -30.85 23.63
N GLY A 195 4.00 -31.52 23.98
CA GLY A 195 4.07 -32.96 24.08
C GLY A 195 2.98 -33.49 24.99
N SER A 196 2.09 -34.32 24.42
CA SER A 196 1.30 -35.23 25.20
C SER A 196 2.28 -36.24 25.81
N GLY A 197 2.73 -35.98 27.05
CA GLY A 197 3.47 -36.93 27.84
C GLY A 197 2.51 -37.94 28.48
#